data_25b23b89de9bbdca1e4a27408323a948
#
_entry.id   25b23b89de9bbdca1e4a27408323a948
#
_cell.length_a   1.000
_cell.length_b   1.000
_cell.length_c   1.000
_cell.angle_alpha   90.00
_cell.angle_beta   90.00
_cell.angle_gamma   90.00
#
_symmetry.space_group_name_H-M   'P 1'
#
loop_
_entity.id
_entity.type
_entity.pdbx_description
1 polymer ?
#
loop_
_entity_poly.entity_id
_entity_poly.type
_entity_poly.pdbx_seq_one_letter_code
_entity_poly.pdbx_strand_id
1 'polypeptide(L)'
;MRRQGPATLRGKAIPKTTTDQRLLDRRGPSDWVHADPWRVLRIQAEFVEGFGLLAELGPAVSVFGSARTARGTTEYERAERIGAGLASAGYAVITGGGPGIMEAANKGAVSANGVSVGLGIELPVEMGLNDYVEIGLEFRYFFVRKTVFIKYSQAFVVLPGGFGTLDELFEALTLVQTGKITRFPIVLVGSDYWSGLFSWIADALLGSGKIAAADPQLVRIADDPAEVVRIIVDAHRSGPLAGSG
;
A
#
# COMPACT_ATOMS: atom_id res chain seq x y z
N MET A 1 -4.14 21.96 -9.66
CA MET A 1 -3.39 22.68 -8.62
C MET A 1 -2.48 21.67 -7.96
N ARG A 2 -1.19 21.92 -7.86
CA ARG A 2 -0.20 20.98 -7.27
C ARG A 2 0.49 21.65 -6.09
N ARG A 3 0.58 20.94 -4.95
CA ARG A 3 1.38 21.36 -3.81
C ARG A 3 2.79 20.78 -3.90
N GLN A 4 3.80 21.58 -3.58
CA GLN A 4 5.20 21.16 -3.51
C GLN A 4 5.84 21.79 -2.27
N GLY A 5 5.75 21.11 -1.14
CA GLY A 5 6.03 21.69 0.16
C GLY A 5 5.13 22.90 0.42
N PRO A 6 5.66 24.07 0.78
CA PRO A 6 4.88 25.29 1.00
C PRO A 6 4.39 25.94 -0.31
N ALA A 7 4.91 25.52 -1.47
CA ALA A 7 4.57 26.11 -2.75
C ALA A 7 3.30 25.49 -3.36
N THR A 8 2.46 26.31 -3.97
CA THR A 8 1.31 25.88 -4.77
C THR A 8 1.54 26.26 -6.23
N LEU A 9 1.55 25.26 -7.12
CA LEU A 9 1.73 25.44 -8.56
C LEU A 9 0.39 25.33 -9.29
N ARG A 10 0.17 26.17 -10.31
CA ARG A 10 -1.07 26.17 -11.10
C ARG A 10 -0.77 26.32 -12.60
N GLY A 11 -1.62 25.74 -13.44
CA GLY A 11 -1.56 25.88 -14.88
C GLY A 11 -0.19 25.48 -15.46
N LYS A 12 0.44 26.38 -16.21
CA LYS A 12 1.73 26.13 -16.89
C LYS A 12 2.93 25.97 -15.95
N ALA A 13 2.80 26.34 -14.67
CA ALA A 13 3.85 26.17 -13.67
C ALA A 13 3.94 24.72 -13.13
N ILE A 14 2.94 23.86 -13.40
CA ILE A 14 2.97 22.45 -13.02
C ILE A 14 3.97 21.72 -13.93
N PRO A 15 5.04 21.10 -13.39
CA PRO A 15 5.97 20.34 -14.20
C PRO A 15 5.28 19.19 -14.94
N LYS A 16 5.65 18.95 -16.19
CA LYS A 16 5.13 17.84 -17.01
C LYS A 16 5.77 16.49 -16.65
N THR A 17 6.86 16.49 -15.89
CA THR A 17 7.61 15.30 -15.48
C THR A 17 7.48 15.10 -13.97
N THR A 18 7.47 13.85 -13.53
CA THR A 18 7.51 13.49 -12.11
C THR A 18 8.93 13.60 -11.54
N THR A 19 9.04 13.55 -10.23
CA THR A 19 10.33 13.55 -9.53
C THR A 19 11.09 12.25 -9.78
N ASP A 20 10.40 11.10 -9.83
CA ASP A 20 10.99 9.81 -10.20
C ASP A 20 11.52 9.79 -11.63
N GLN A 21 10.76 10.32 -12.60
CA GLN A 21 11.27 10.45 -13.96
C GLN A 21 12.56 11.26 -14.02
N ARG A 22 12.63 12.37 -13.29
CA ARG A 22 13.86 13.20 -13.23
C ARG A 22 15.00 12.52 -12.47
N LEU A 23 14.71 11.63 -11.52
CA LEU A 23 15.72 10.83 -10.83
C LEU A 23 16.37 9.81 -11.78
N LEU A 24 15.56 9.22 -12.66
CA LEU A 24 15.99 8.16 -13.59
C LEU A 24 16.54 8.69 -14.90
N ASP A 25 16.34 9.98 -15.20
CA ASP A 25 16.91 10.62 -16.39
C ASP A 25 18.43 10.62 -16.35
N ARG A 26 19.05 9.98 -17.36
CA ARG A 26 20.50 10.02 -17.56
C ARG A 26 20.89 11.39 -18.12
N ARG A 27 21.52 12.20 -17.29
CA ARG A 27 22.23 13.41 -17.70
C ARG A 27 23.72 13.12 -17.77
N GLY A 28 24.53 14.09 -18.24
CA GLY A 28 25.96 13.93 -18.42
C GLY A 28 26.70 13.51 -17.14
N PRO A 29 27.94 13.02 -17.26
CA PRO A 29 28.65 12.34 -16.15
C PRO A 29 28.94 13.22 -14.91
N SER A 30 28.84 14.55 -15.01
CA SER A 30 29.05 15.48 -13.89
C SER A 30 27.77 16.00 -13.21
N ASP A 31 26.60 15.70 -13.76
CA ASP A 31 25.33 16.26 -13.26
C ASP A 31 24.94 15.74 -11.87
N TRP A 32 25.43 14.56 -11.47
CA TRP A 32 25.18 14.01 -10.14
C TRP A 32 25.77 14.90 -9.02
N VAL A 33 26.92 15.53 -9.24
CA VAL A 33 27.59 16.41 -8.26
C VAL A 33 26.72 17.61 -7.89
N HIS A 34 25.95 18.10 -8.86
CA HIS A 34 25.13 19.30 -8.68
C HIS A 34 23.68 19.04 -8.33
N ALA A 35 23.15 17.86 -8.66
CA ALA A 35 21.73 17.55 -8.50
C ALA A 35 21.45 16.50 -7.42
N ASP A 36 22.25 15.45 -7.33
CA ASP A 36 21.96 14.29 -6.48
C ASP A 36 22.13 14.54 -4.98
N PRO A 37 23.09 15.34 -4.48
CA PRO A 37 23.12 15.66 -3.06
C PRO A 37 21.81 16.29 -2.55
N TRP A 38 21.23 17.20 -3.33
CA TRP A 38 19.94 17.82 -3.01
C TRP A 38 18.76 16.84 -3.12
N ARG A 39 18.85 15.87 -4.01
CA ARG A 39 17.86 14.77 -4.11
C ARG A 39 17.91 13.86 -2.91
N VAL A 40 19.10 13.47 -2.45
CA VAL A 40 19.28 12.65 -1.25
C VAL A 40 18.65 13.32 -0.04
N LEU A 41 18.87 14.62 0.15
CA LEU A 41 18.25 15.37 1.24
C LEU A 41 16.74 15.40 1.14
N ARG A 42 16.17 15.51 -0.07
CA ARG A 42 14.71 15.44 -0.26
C ARG A 42 14.15 14.06 0.02
N ILE A 43 14.85 12.99 -0.38
CA ILE A 43 14.49 11.62 -0.06
C ILE A 43 14.47 11.41 1.45
N GLN A 44 15.51 11.89 2.15
CA GLN A 44 15.57 11.85 3.61
C GLN A 44 14.42 12.63 4.25
N ALA A 45 14.11 13.81 3.73
CA ALA A 45 13.00 14.62 4.24
C ALA A 45 11.67 13.89 4.12
N GLU A 46 11.38 13.19 3.02
CA GLU A 46 10.16 12.40 2.88
C GLU A 46 10.08 11.23 3.86
N PHE A 47 11.20 10.58 4.17
CA PHE A 47 11.24 9.59 5.25
C PHE A 47 10.94 10.21 6.61
N VAL A 48 11.55 11.36 6.92
CA VAL A 48 11.32 12.06 8.19
C VAL A 48 9.87 12.51 8.32
N GLU A 49 9.28 13.08 7.26
CA GLU A 49 7.87 13.48 7.22
C GLU A 49 6.94 12.28 7.39
N GLY A 50 7.17 11.20 6.63
CA GLY A 50 6.35 9.99 6.69
C GLY A 50 6.44 9.30 8.05
N PHE A 51 7.62 9.17 8.61
CA PHE A 51 7.82 8.54 9.91
C PHE A 51 7.30 9.42 11.04
N GLY A 52 7.49 10.73 10.96
CA GLY A 52 7.02 11.66 11.98
C GLY A 52 5.50 11.74 12.06
N LEU A 53 4.82 11.84 10.89
CA LEU A 53 3.37 11.95 10.86
C LEU A 53 2.65 10.68 11.35
N LEU A 54 3.21 9.51 11.06
CA LEU A 54 2.61 8.22 11.40
C LEU A 54 3.17 7.59 12.69
N ALA A 55 4.05 8.29 13.40
CA ALA A 55 4.74 7.75 14.59
C ALA A 55 3.76 7.25 15.68
N GLU A 56 2.63 7.90 15.83
CA GLU A 56 1.60 7.60 16.84
C GLU A 56 0.33 6.96 16.25
N LEU A 57 0.40 6.44 15.01
CA LEU A 57 -0.76 5.89 14.32
C LEU A 57 -1.40 4.69 15.04
N GLY A 58 -0.61 3.91 15.77
CA GLY A 58 -1.06 2.65 16.36
C GLY A 58 -1.17 1.51 15.34
N PRO A 59 -1.94 0.46 15.67
CA PRO A 59 -2.14 -0.67 14.77
C PRO A 59 -2.82 -0.24 13.47
N ALA A 60 -2.28 -0.66 12.33
CA ALA A 60 -2.82 -0.29 11.03
C ALA A 60 -2.76 -1.43 10.02
N VAL A 61 -3.67 -1.41 9.05
CA VAL A 61 -3.75 -2.36 7.96
C VAL A 61 -3.81 -1.60 6.63
N SER A 62 -2.95 -1.99 5.69
CA SER A 62 -3.00 -1.42 4.35
C SER A 62 -3.95 -2.18 3.43
N VAL A 63 -4.76 -1.45 2.69
CA VAL A 63 -5.70 -1.98 1.70
C VAL A 63 -5.31 -1.50 0.31
N PHE A 64 -5.04 -2.45 -0.58
CA PHE A 64 -4.67 -2.22 -1.98
C PHE A 64 -5.73 -2.74 -2.93
N GLY A 65 -5.83 -2.12 -4.09
CA GLY A 65 -6.72 -2.54 -5.16
C GLY A 65 -6.78 -1.51 -6.29
N SER A 66 -7.67 -1.77 -7.25
CA SER A 66 -7.78 -0.94 -8.45
C SER A 66 -8.31 0.47 -8.16
N ALA A 67 -7.61 1.47 -8.68
CA ALA A 67 -8.10 2.85 -8.73
C ALA A 67 -9.27 3.04 -9.73
N ARG A 68 -9.56 2.04 -10.56
CA ARG A 68 -10.58 2.09 -11.63
C ARG A 68 -11.89 1.43 -11.25
N THR A 69 -11.97 0.80 -10.08
CA THR A 69 -13.21 0.18 -9.59
C THR A 69 -14.26 1.25 -9.38
N ALA A 70 -15.42 1.09 -10.05
CA ALA A 70 -16.49 2.07 -9.97
C ALA A 70 -17.27 1.95 -8.65
N ARG A 71 -17.77 3.08 -8.15
CA ARG A 71 -18.70 3.11 -7.01
C ARG A 71 -19.94 2.27 -7.30
N GLY A 72 -20.46 1.56 -6.31
CA GLY A 72 -21.65 0.69 -6.44
C GLY A 72 -21.38 -0.68 -7.05
N THR A 73 -20.14 -1.03 -7.35
CA THR A 73 -19.76 -2.39 -7.71
C THR A 73 -19.58 -3.25 -6.47
N THR A 74 -19.76 -4.56 -6.61
CA THR A 74 -19.54 -5.54 -5.52
C THR A 74 -18.14 -5.43 -4.92
N GLU A 75 -17.12 -5.18 -5.73
CA GLU A 75 -15.75 -4.99 -5.26
C GLU A 75 -15.62 -3.73 -4.41
N TYR A 76 -16.22 -2.61 -4.86
CA TYR A 76 -16.22 -1.35 -4.11
C TYR A 76 -16.90 -1.51 -2.74
N GLU A 77 -18.11 -2.09 -2.73
CA GLU A 77 -18.86 -2.32 -1.50
C GLU A 77 -18.14 -3.29 -0.55
N ARG A 78 -17.45 -4.29 -1.11
CA ARG A 78 -16.63 -5.22 -0.33
C ARG A 78 -15.46 -4.49 0.33
N ALA A 79 -14.75 -3.63 -0.39
CA ALA A 79 -13.67 -2.81 0.15
C ALA A 79 -14.16 -1.85 1.23
N GLU A 80 -15.32 -1.22 1.05
CA GLU A 80 -15.94 -0.35 2.06
C GLU A 80 -16.25 -1.13 3.34
N ARG A 81 -16.85 -2.32 3.23
CA ARG A 81 -17.14 -3.18 4.39
C ARG A 81 -15.88 -3.66 5.10
N ILE A 82 -14.81 -3.97 4.34
CA ILE A 82 -13.51 -4.35 4.92
C ILE A 82 -12.93 -3.17 5.69
N GLY A 83 -12.91 -1.96 5.12
CA GLY A 83 -12.42 -0.75 5.80
C GLY A 83 -13.17 -0.49 7.12
N ALA A 84 -14.51 -0.58 7.08
CA ALA A 84 -15.34 -0.41 8.28
C ALA A 84 -15.07 -1.50 9.33
N GLY A 85 -14.92 -2.75 8.90
CA GLY A 85 -14.61 -3.87 9.79
C GLY A 85 -13.24 -3.75 10.47
N LEU A 86 -12.22 -3.34 9.72
CA LEU A 86 -10.87 -3.08 10.25
C LEU A 86 -10.89 -1.95 11.29
N ALA A 87 -11.55 -0.83 10.97
CA ALA A 87 -11.71 0.29 11.89
C ALA A 87 -12.44 -0.12 13.16
N SER A 88 -13.54 -0.87 13.04
CA SER A 88 -14.29 -1.40 14.19
C SER A 88 -13.47 -2.36 15.05
N ALA A 89 -12.48 -3.04 14.45
CA ALA A 89 -11.52 -3.89 15.17
C ALA A 89 -10.33 -3.12 15.77
N GLY A 90 -10.30 -1.78 15.65
CA GLY A 90 -9.27 -0.92 16.24
C GLY A 90 -8.04 -0.68 15.38
N TYR A 91 -8.10 -0.98 14.08
CA TYR A 91 -7.02 -0.69 13.14
C TYR A 91 -7.26 0.62 12.39
N ALA A 92 -6.22 1.42 12.22
CA ALA A 92 -6.21 2.44 11.20
C ALA A 92 -6.18 1.79 9.80
N VAL A 93 -6.83 2.40 8.83
CA VAL A 93 -6.85 1.92 7.44
C VAL A 93 -5.95 2.78 6.59
N ILE A 94 -4.89 2.19 6.05
CA ILE A 94 -3.95 2.87 5.16
C ILE A 94 -4.27 2.46 3.71
N THR A 95 -4.35 3.44 2.81
CA THR A 95 -4.48 3.19 1.37
C THR A 95 -3.53 4.08 0.58
N GLY A 96 -3.50 3.91 -0.74
CA GLY A 96 -2.80 4.86 -1.62
C GLY A 96 -3.51 6.21 -1.79
N GLY A 97 -4.62 6.44 -1.10
CA GLY A 97 -5.35 7.71 -1.10
C GLY A 97 -6.09 8.04 -2.40
N GLY A 98 -6.01 7.20 -3.43
CA GLY A 98 -6.68 7.41 -4.72
C GLY A 98 -8.15 7.00 -4.74
N PRO A 99 -8.78 6.98 -5.93
CA PRO A 99 -10.15 6.54 -6.11
C PRO A 99 -10.31 5.02 -6.08
N GLY A 100 -11.51 4.53 -6.34
CA GLY A 100 -11.84 3.12 -6.47
C GLY A 100 -11.75 2.36 -5.15
N ILE A 101 -11.02 1.27 -5.11
CA ILE A 101 -10.86 0.43 -3.91
C ILE A 101 -10.26 1.23 -2.74
N MET A 102 -9.32 2.11 -3.01
CA MET A 102 -8.68 2.95 -1.99
C MET A 102 -9.69 3.89 -1.33
N GLU A 103 -10.49 4.58 -2.15
CA GLU A 103 -11.58 5.42 -1.67
C GLU A 103 -12.61 4.62 -0.87
N ALA A 104 -13.02 3.45 -1.36
CA ALA A 104 -13.98 2.60 -0.69
C ALA A 104 -13.51 2.19 0.72
N ALA A 105 -12.25 1.76 0.84
CA ALA A 105 -11.68 1.38 2.13
C ALA A 105 -11.56 2.57 3.09
N ASN A 106 -11.11 3.74 2.62
CA ASN A 106 -11.06 4.96 3.42
C ASN A 106 -12.47 5.38 3.88
N LYS A 107 -13.47 5.36 2.97
CA LYS A 107 -14.87 5.64 3.29
C LYS A 107 -15.41 4.71 4.38
N GLY A 108 -15.12 3.41 4.27
CA GLY A 108 -15.50 2.42 5.27
C GLY A 108 -14.89 2.74 6.64
N ALA A 109 -13.60 3.07 6.69
CA ALA A 109 -12.91 3.44 7.93
C ALA A 109 -13.57 4.64 8.61
N VAL A 110 -13.79 5.72 7.88
CA VAL A 110 -14.46 6.93 8.39
C VAL A 110 -15.88 6.62 8.87
N SER A 111 -16.65 5.82 8.11
CA SER A 111 -18.03 5.46 8.49
C SER A 111 -18.12 4.71 9.83
N ALA A 112 -17.05 4.03 10.22
CA ALA A 112 -16.92 3.32 11.49
C ALA A 112 -16.15 4.12 12.57
N ASN A 113 -15.98 5.44 12.37
CA ASN A 113 -15.23 6.35 13.25
C ASN A 113 -13.77 5.90 13.50
N GLY A 114 -13.15 5.23 12.53
CA GLY A 114 -11.75 4.82 12.58
C GLY A 114 -10.83 5.80 11.86
N VAL A 115 -9.53 5.65 12.02
CA VAL A 115 -8.52 6.51 11.40
C VAL A 115 -8.29 6.10 9.95
N SER A 116 -8.41 7.07 9.04
CA SER A 116 -8.27 6.89 7.59
C SER A 116 -7.02 7.59 7.07
N VAL A 117 -6.11 6.81 6.49
CA VAL A 117 -4.80 7.30 6.02
C VAL A 117 -4.68 7.12 4.50
N GLY A 118 -4.17 8.14 3.83
CA GLY A 118 -3.85 8.11 2.41
C GLY A 118 -2.38 8.40 2.15
N LEU A 119 -1.66 7.44 1.57
CA LEU A 119 -0.28 7.60 1.14
C LEU A 119 -0.26 7.77 -0.39
N GLY A 120 -0.44 9.00 -0.85
CA GLY A 120 -0.43 9.35 -2.27
C GLY A 120 0.96 9.31 -2.89
N ILE A 121 1.01 9.34 -4.21
CA ILE A 121 2.25 9.42 -5.01
C ILE A 121 2.09 10.45 -6.13
N GLU A 122 3.14 11.20 -6.38
CA GLU A 122 3.21 12.12 -7.50
C GLU A 122 3.04 11.38 -8.83
N LEU A 123 1.94 11.65 -9.54
CA LEU A 123 1.68 11.09 -10.87
C LEU A 123 1.63 12.21 -11.91
N PRO A 124 1.89 11.90 -13.21
CA PRO A 124 1.81 12.89 -14.30
C PRO A 124 0.43 13.53 -14.40
N VAL A 125 -0.63 12.77 -14.12
CA VAL A 125 -2.01 13.24 -14.02
C VAL A 125 -2.40 13.21 -12.55
N GLU A 126 -2.48 14.39 -11.96
CA GLU A 126 -2.78 14.54 -10.54
C GLU A 126 -4.26 14.24 -10.27
N MET A 127 -4.54 13.29 -9.40
CA MET A 127 -5.91 12.97 -8.96
C MET A 127 -6.19 13.46 -7.53
N GLY A 128 -5.13 13.84 -6.77
CA GLY A 128 -5.23 14.20 -5.36
C GLY A 128 -5.60 13.00 -4.46
N LEU A 129 -5.77 13.28 -3.19
CA LEU A 129 -6.29 12.31 -2.23
C LEU A 129 -7.82 12.31 -2.25
N ASN A 130 -8.44 11.15 -2.03
CA ASN A 130 -9.90 11.06 -1.94
C ASN A 130 -10.44 11.76 -0.69
N ASP A 131 -11.74 12.11 -0.71
CA ASP A 131 -12.39 12.95 0.31
C ASP A 131 -12.50 12.29 1.70
N TYR A 132 -12.22 10.99 1.81
CA TYR A 132 -12.29 10.22 3.05
C TYR A 132 -10.94 10.07 3.74
N VAL A 133 -9.87 10.65 3.18
CA VAL A 133 -8.54 10.64 3.81
C VAL A 133 -8.47 11.73 4.88
N GLU A 134 -8.22 11.35 6.12
CA GLU A 134 -8.04 12.27 7.26
C GLU A 134 -6.56 12.61 7.46
N ILE A 135 -5.67 11.62 7.34
CA ILE A 135 -4.22 11.80 7.40
C ILE A 135 -3.66 11.51 6.02
N GLY A 136 -3.20 12.54 5.33
CA GLY A 136 -2.72 12.44 3.95
C GLY A 136 -1.26 12.83 3.78
N LEU A 137 -0.51 11.99 3.09
CA LEU A 137 0.86 12.25 2.65
C LEU A 137 0.95 12.05 1.14
N GLU A 138 1.61 12.97 0.44
CA GLU A 138 1.92 12.85 -0.98
C GLU A 138 3.44 12.70 -1.17
N PHE A 139 3.85 11.50 -1.54
CA PHE A 139 5.25 11.15 -1.81
C PHE A 139 5.64 11.50 -3.24
N ARG A 140 6.91 11.81 -3.44
CA ARG A 140 7.53 12.01 -4.77
C ARG A 140 8.28 10.77 -5.24
N TYR A 141 8.69 9.91 -4.28
CA TYR A 141 9.50 8.73 -4.56
C TYR A 141 8.75 7.46 -4.18
N PHE A 142 8.57 6.56 -5.15
CA PHE A 142 7.89 5.28 -4.95
C PHE A 142 8.50 4.46 -3.84
N PHE A 143 9.82 4.34 -3.79
CA PHE A 143 10.52 3.52 -2.81
C PHE A 143 10.39 4.05 -1.37
N VAL A 144 10.28 5.37 -1.18
CA VAL A 144 10.00 5.96 0.15
C VAL A 144 8.60 5.57 0.59
N ARG A 145 7.60 5.78 -0.28
CA ARG A 145 6.20 5.43 -0.03
C ARG A 145 6.03 3.96 0.32
N LYS A 146 6.65 3.05 -0.46
CA LYS A 146 6.62 1.60 -0.22
C LYS A 146 7.17 1.24 1.16
N THR A 147 8.30 1.83 1.54
CA THR A 147 8.89 1.63 2.87
C THR A 147 7.92 2.07 3.99
N VAL A 148 7.19 3.17 3.79
CA VAL A 148 6.21 3.67 4.78
C VAL A 148 5.02 2.72 4.89
N PHE A 149 4.49 2.18 3.78
CA PHE A 149 3.46 1.16 3.81
C PHE A 149 3.88 -0.05 4.64
N ILE A 150 5.06 -0.60 4.37
CA ILE A 150 5.57 -1.77 5.08
C ILE A 150 5.80 -1.46 6.57
N LYS A 151 6.40 -0.30 6.88
CA LYS A 151 6.75 0.05 8.26
C LYS A 151 5.53 0.18 9.18
N TYR A 152 4.45 0.75 8.67
CA TYR A 152 3.29 1.09 9.50
C TYR A 152 2.13 0.09 9.41
N SER A 153 2.22 -0.88 8.51
CA SER A 153 1.19 -1.92 8.40
C SER A 153 1.54 -3.16 9.20
N GLN A 154 0.51 -3.76 9.77
CA GLN A 154 0.58 -5.07 10.42
C GLN A 154 -0.01 -6.18 9.57
N ALA A 155 -0.70 -5.83 8.49
CA ALA A 155 -1.26 -6.74 7.51
C ALA A 155 -1.51 -6.02 6.18
N PHE A 156 -1.58 -6.78 5.10
CA PHE A 156 -2.06 -6.30 3.81
C PHE A 156 -3.36 -7.01 3.41
N VAL A 157 -4.31 -6.23 2.94
CA VAL A 157 -5.52 -6.70 2.26
C VAL A 157 -5.44 -6.26 0.81
N VAL A 158 -5.52 -7.20 -0.12
CA VAL A 158 -5.30 -6.94 -1.54
C VAL A 158 -6.51 -7.39 -2.34
N LEU A 159 -7.26 -6.43 -2.84
CA LEU A 159 -8.40 -6.63 -3.75
C LEU A 159 -7.92 -6.63 -5.21
N PRO A 160 -8.78 -7.03 -6.17
CA PRO A 160 -8.45 -6.99 -7.59
C PRO A 160 -7.86 -5.65 -8.02
N GLY A 161 -6.76 -5.68 -8.79
CA GLY A 161 -6.08 -4.46 -9.19
C GLY A 161 -5.05 -4.64 -10.30
N GLY A 162 -4.44 -3.55 -10.74
CA GLY A 162 -3.44 -3.57 -11.81
C GLY A 162 -2.00 -3.73 -11.29
N PHE A 163 -1.05 -3.32 -12.12
CA PHE A 163 0.39 -3.47 -11.83
C PHE A 163 0.82 -2.84 -10.51
N GLY A 164 0.27 -1.68 -10.12
CA GLY A 164 0.61 -1.06 -8.83
C GLY A 164 0.14 -1.90 -7.63
N THR A 165 -1.00 -2.61 -7.77
CA THR A 165 -1.49 -3.53 -6.74
C THR A 165 -0.62 -4.79 -6.67
N LEU A 166 -0.22 -5.34 -7.82
CA LEU A 166 0.68 -6.49 -7.90
C LEU A 166 2.07 -6.16 -7.37
N ASP A 167 2.58 -4.96 -7.64
CA ASP A 167 3.88 -4.48 -7.17
C ASP A 167 3.95 -4.49 -5.63
N GLU A 168 2.94 -3.96 -4.94
CA GLU A 168 2.88 -4.00 -3.47
C GLU A 168 2.68 -5.43 -2.93
N LEU A 169 1.88 -6.25 -3.62
CA LEU A 169 1.68 -7.65 -3.24
C LEU A 169 3.00 -8.45 -3.31
N PHE A 170 3.71 -8.37 -4.43
CA PHE A 170 4.93 -9.15 -4.61
C PHE A 170 6.10 -8.65 -3.75
N GLU A 171 6.16 -7.35 -3.44
CA GLU A 171 7.11 -6.83 -2.46
C GLU A 171 6.83 -7.42 -1.07
N ALA A 172 5.57 -7.38 -0.61
CA ALA A 172 5.20 -7.97 0.68
C ALA A 172 5.51 -9.46 0.74
N LEU A 173 5.16 -10.22 -0.31
CA LEU A 173 5.48 -11.65 -0.42
C LEU A 173 6.98 -11.90 -0.31
N THR A 174 7.80 -11.12 -1.01
CA THR A 174 9.26 -11.25 -0.99
C THR A 174 9.82 -10.97 0.40
N LEU A 175 9.33 -9.94 1.09
CA LEU A 175 9.77 -9.57 2.43
C LEU A 175 9.39 -10.62 3.48
N VAL A 176 8.20 -11.21 3.37
CA VAL A 176 7.76 -12.29 4.26
C VAL A 176 8.53 -13.58 3.96
N GLN A 177 8.68 -13.97 2.68
CA GLN A 177 9.43 -15.14 2.25
C GLN A 177 10.89 -15.10 2.73
N THR A 178 11.53 -13.93 2.64
CA THR A 178 12.93 -13.76 3.04
C THR A 178 13.13 -13.51 4.55
N GLY A 179 12.05 -13.56 5.33
CA GLY A 179 12.09 -13.35 6.79
C GLY A 179 12.43 -11.91 7.20
N LYS A 180 12.35 -10.94 6.29
CA LYS A 180 12.55 -9.51 6.61
C LYS A 180 11.38 -8.96 7.42
N ILE A 181 10.20 -9.50 7.21
CA ILE A 181 8.99 -9.22 7.98
C ILE A 181 8.45 -10.57 8.50
N THR A 182 8.21 -10.67 9.79
CA THR A 182 7.64 -11.86 10.40
C THR A 182 6.18 -11.61 10.76
N ARG A 183 5.32 -12.64 10.57
CA ARG A 183 3.90 -12.64 10.96
C ARG A 183 3.09 -11.48 10.39
N PHE A 184 3.24 -11.27 9.12
CA PHE A 184 2.54 -10.24 8.37
C PHE A 184 1.48 -10.95 7.50
N PRO A 185 0.21 -11.04 7.93
CA PRO A 185 -0.82 -11.66 7.12
C PRO A 185 -1.07 -10.86 5.84
N ILE A 186 -1.07 -11.57 4.72
CA ILE A 186 -1.45 -11.05 3.42
C ILE A 186 -2.75 -11.74 3.04
N VAL A 187 -3.84 -10.99 2.92
CA VAL A 187 -5.16 -11.50 2.59
C VAL A 187 -5.57 -11.00 1.21
N LEU A 188 -5.77 -11.92 0.29
CA LEU A 188 -6.29 -11.64 -1.05
C LEU A 188 -7.80 -11.75 -1.05
N VAL A 189 -8.48 -10.78 -1.63
CA VAL A 189 -9.94 -10.72 -1.70
C VAL A 189 -10.39 -10.83 -3.15
N GLY A 190 -11.29 -11.75 -3.44
CA GLY A 190 -11.74 -12.04 -4.79
C GLY A 190 -11.09 -13.31 -5.36
N SER A 191 -11.51 -14.47 -4.86
CA SER A 191 -10.96 -15.79 -5.23
C SER A 191 -10.95 -16.02 -6.73
N ASP A 192 -12.02 -15.62 -7.44
CA ASP A 192 -12.12 -15.76 -8.90
C ASP A 192 -11.02 -14.99 -9.63
N TYR A 193 -10.71 -13.77 -9.15
CA TYR A 193 -9.65 -12.95 -9.75
C TYR A 193 -8.27 -13.54 -9.52
N TRP A 194 -8.00 -14.00 -8.30
CA TRP A 194 -6.66 -14.44 -7.90
C TRP A 194 -6.33 -15.88 -8.31
N SER A 195 -7.34 -16.71 -8.60
CA SER A 195 -7.17 -18.14 -8.92
C SER A 195 -6.20 -18.38 -10.09
N GLY A 196 -6.28 -17.60 -11.16
CA GLY A 196 -5.40 -17.72 -12.32
C GLY A 196 -3.93 -17.42 -11.99
N LEU A 197 -3.67 -16.38 -11.18
CA LEU A 197 -2.32 -16.05 -10.73
C LEU A 197 -1.74 -17.17 -9.86
N PHE A 198 -2.54 -17.70 -8.93
CA PHE A 198 -2.07 -18.78 -8.05
C PHE A 198 -1.87 -20.11 -8.76
N SER A 199 -2.69 -20.43 -9.77
CA SER A 199 -2.42 -21.57 -10.65
C SER A 199 -1.08 -21.41 -11.38
N TRP A 200 -0.82 -20.22 -11.92
CA TRP A 200 0.46 -19.95 -12.56
C TRP A 200 1.65 -20.03 -11.58
N ILE A 201 1.50 -19.50 -10.36
CA ILE A 201 2.54 -19.60 -9.31
C ILE A 201 2.81 -21.06 -8.97
N ALA A 202 1.78 -21.89 -8.82
CA ALA A 202 1.94 -23.32 -8.54
C ALA A 202 2.64 -24.05 -9.69
N ASP A 203 2.19 -23.85 -10.91
CA ASP A 203 2.71 -24.56 -12.08
C ASP A 203 4.11 -24.08 -12.50
N ALA A 204 4.29 -22.75 -12.59
CA ALA A 204 5.51 -22.17 -13.13
C ALA A 204 6.59 -21.96 -12.05
N LEU A 205 6.25 -21.40 -10.88
CA LEU A 205 7.26 -21.07 -9.87
C LEU A 205 7.54 -22.28 -8.97
N LEU A 206 6.53 -22.88 -8.40
CA LEU A 206 6.70 -24.04 -7.51
C LEU A 206 7.13 -25.26 -8.30
N GLY A 207 6.46 -25.59 -9.42
CA GLY A 207 6.78 -26.72 -10.27
C GLY A 207 8.20 -26.70 -10.85
N SER A 208 8.79 -25.50 -11.03
CA SER A 208 10.19 -25.34 -11.48
C SER A 208 11.19 -25.07 -10.33
N GLY A 209 10.76 -25.15 -9.08
CA GLY A 209 11.62 -24.98 -7.92
C GLY A 209 12.13 -23.54 -7.70
N LYS A 210 11.39 -22.52 -8.19
CA LYS A 210 11.74 -21.11 -7.98
C LYS A 210 11.30 -20.58 -6.63
N ILE A 211 10.34 -21.28 -6.00
CA ILE A 211 9.84 -21.00 -4.65
C ILE A 211 9.74 -22.32 -3.89
N ALA A 212 9.70 -22.25 -2.55
CA ALA A 212 9.55 -23.40 -1.69
C ALA A 212 8.08 -23.85 -1.61
N ALA A 213 7.85 -25.13 -1.23
CA ALA A 213 6.50 -25.69 -1.12
C ALA A 213 5.61 -24.97 -0.09
N ALA A 214 6.19 -24.29 0.89
CA ALA A 214 5.46 -23.50 1.88
C ALA A 214 5.09 -22.09 1.40
N ASP A 215 5.75 -21.55 0.38
CA ASP A 215 5.59 -20.14 -0.03
C ASP A 215 4.16 -19.78 -0.50
N PRO A 216 3.41 -20.64 -1.22
CA PRO A 216 2.01 -20.35 -1.54
C PRO A 216 1.10 -20.14 -0.30
N GLN A 217 1.52 -20.63 0.87
CA GLN A 217 0.78 -20.49 2.13
C GLN A 217 1.02 -19.15 2.83
N LEU A 218 1.92 -18.30 2.30
CA LEU A 218 2.17 -16.94 2.81
C LEU A 218 0.96 -16.03 2.64
N VAL A 219 0.02 -16.38 1.77
CA VAL A 219 -1.23 -15.66 1.57
C VAL A 219 -2.43 -16.47 2.05
N ARG A 220 -3.49 -15.75 2.39
CA ARG A 220 -4.84 -16.29 2.59
C ARG A 220 -5.77 -15.69 1.55
N ILE A 221 -6.71 -16.48 1.04
CA ILE A 221 -7.76 -15.99 0.14
C ILE A 221 -9.07 -16.05 0.91
N ALA A 222 -9.79 -14.93 0.92
CA ALA A 222 -11.09 -14.81 1.57
C ALA A 222 -11.97 -13.84 0.80
N ASP A 223 -13.25 -14.16 0.60
CA ASP A 223 -14.20 -13.35 -0.14
C ASP A 223 -15.15 -12.57 0.77
N ASP A 224 -15.40 -13.08 1.97
CA ASP A 224 -16.25 -12.41 2.94
C ASP A 224 -15.48 -11.36 3.74
N PRO A 225 -15.95 -10.09 3.78
CA PRO A 225 -15.30 -9.03 4.57
C PRO A 225 -15.09 -9.35 6.05
N ALA A 226 -16.03 -10.04 6.68
CA ALA A 226 -15.91 -10.41 8.09
C ALA A 226 -14.82 -11.47 8.29
N GLU A 227 -14.67 -12.40 7.35
CA GLU A 227 -13.59 -13.38 7.38
C GLU A 227 -12.22 -12.71 7.21
N VAL A 228 -12.08 -11.74 6.29
CA VAL A 228 -10.84 -10.97 6.10
C VAL A 228 -10.40 -10.32 7.40
N VAL A 229 -11.31 -9.63 8.08
CA VAL A 229 -11.03 -8.97 9.37
C VAL A 229 -10.65 -10.00 10.43
N ARG A 230 -11.37 -11.11 10.52
CA ARG A 230 -11.09 -12.19 11.47
C ARG A 230 -9.69 -12.77 11.29
N ILE A 231 -9.27 -13.06 10.04
CA ILE A 231 -7.91 -13.57 9.76
C ILE A 231 -6.84 -12.64 10.31
N ILE A 232 -7.01 -11.31 10.13
CA ILE A 232 -6.06 -10.31 10.59
C ILE A 232 -6.04 -10.21 12.11
N VAL A 233 -7.21 -10.16 12.75
CA VAL A 233 -7.35 -10.09 14.21
C VAL A 233 -6.75 -11.32 14.87
N ASP A 234 -7.02 -12.51 14.35
CA ASP A 234 -6.52 -13.78 14.90
C ASP A 234 -5.00 -13.88 14.75
N ALA A 235 -4.44 -13.46 13.61
CA ALA A 235 -3.00 -13.41 13.42
C ALA A 235 -2.31 -12.46 14.40
N HIS A 236 -2.93 -11.32 14.69
CA HIS A 236 -2.40 -10.33 15.63
C HIS A 236 -2.49 -10.84 17.09
N ARG A 237 -3.60 -11.47 17.48
CA ARG A 237 -3.81 -12.02 18.83
C ARG A 237 -2.90 -13.21 19.13
N SER A 238 -2.54 -13.98 18.13
CA SER A 238 -1.68 -15.16 18.28
C SER A 238 -0.25 -14.83 18.70
N GLY A 239 0.10 -13.59 19.01
CA GLY A 239 1.30 -13.05 19.65
C GLY A 239 2.63 -13.72 19.26
N PRO A 240 3.82 -13.28 19.65
CA PRO A 240 5.01 -14.09 19.53
C PRO A 240 4.82 -15.33 20.42
N LEU A 241 4.77 -16.54 19.83
CA LEU A 241 5.14 -17.71 20.60
C LEU A 241 6.51 -17.38 21.19
N ALA A 242 6.57 -17.36 22.54
CA ALA A 242 7.80 -17.12 23.27
C ALA A 242 8.91 -17.92 22.59
N GLY A 243 9.98 -17.25 22.20
CA GLY A 243 11.07 -17.88 21.50
C GLY A 243 11.56 -19.09 22.28
N SER A 244 11.61 -20.22 21.62
CA SER A 244 12.60 -21.23 21.93
C SER A 244 13.96 -20.59 21.59
N GLY A 245 14.72 -20.32 22.66
CA GLY A 245 16.06 -19.78 22.63
C GLY A 245 17.07 -20.62 21.82
#